data_48f8a91c19a3d4014e3297701abe2ccf
#
_entry.id   48f8a91c19a3d4014e3297701abe2ccf
#
_cell.length_a   1.000
_cell.length_b   1.000
_cell.length_c   1.000
_cell.angle_alpha   90.00
_cell.angle_beta   90.00
_cell.angle_gamma   90.00
#
_symmetry.space_group_name_H-M   'P 1'
#
loop_
_entity.id
_entity.type
_entity.pdbx_description
1 polymer ?
#
loop_
_entity_poly.entity_id
_entity_poly.type
_entity_poly.pdbx_seq_one_letter_code
_entity_poly.pdbx_strand_id
1 'polypeptide(L)'
;DRVSETTKFNETYLLKGEAGTKTINMKAHDAGLKGTLTDNGDGTATFVMDTLNAGDKVSIGGKNYTIGATTTDTNDLIDKAAATGAEKDITINGKLYKFIRGVAGGDDSAADKPKGGYYLDGVVDKKNSPAKTADELKGIAVDGSTVSAAGKEITSMKAADVTAGVKSNDSTVITKAKAYELAKKELLAANQIGDTKGVAAVDDAGAKADGSFKITTGKAEVANSLSFSLHVGADADMTNKIQVNIDAMDSASLGIKGLNVKDDSGNAATYAVDAISDAISKV
;
A
#
# COMPACT_ATOMS: atom_id res chain seq x y z
N ASP A 1 8.17 23.58 22.70
CA ASP A 1 7.78 25.02 22.69
C ASP A 1 8.53 25.85 23.74
N ARG A 2 8.78 25.33 24.96
CA ARG A 2 9.47 26.11 26.00
C ARG A 2 10.82 26.67 25.54
N VAL A 3 11.65 25.90 24.83
CA VAL A 3 12.97 26.36 24.34
C VAL A 3 12.78 27.48 23.32
N SER A 4 11.85 27.36 22.38
CA SER A 4 11.57 28.40 21.38
C SER A 4 11.04 29.69 21.99
N GLU A 5 10.32 29.59 23.12
CA GLU A 5 9.75 30.73 23.81
C GLU A 5 10.71 31.46 24.78
N THR A 6 11.82 30.81 25.16
CA THR A 6 12.74 31.33 26.18
C THR A 6 14.13 31.63 25.66
N THR A 7 14.53 31.12 24.49
CA THR A 7 15.85 31.39 23.91
C THR A 7 15.95 32.83 23.39
N LYS A 8 16.74 33.65 24.06
CA LYS A 8 16.93 35.08 23.74
C LYS A 8 18.38 35.39 23.51
N PHE A 9 18.60 36.34 22.61
CA PHE A 9 19.84 37.07 22.48
C PHE A 9 19.53 38.55 22.37
N ASN A 10 20.13 39.40 23.24
CA ASN A 10 19.90 40.81 23.29
C ASN A 10 18.39 41.20 23.27
N GLU A 11 17.62 40.60 24.19
CA GLU A 11 16.16 40.75 24.32
C GLU A 11 15.31 40.20 23.15
N THR A 12 15.92 39.80 22.05
CA THR A 12 15.23 39.19 20.90
C THR A 12 15.09 37.69 21.08
N TYR A 13 13.88 37.16 20.88
CA TYR A 13 13.63 35.71 20.85
C TYR A 13 14.11 35.12 19.51
N LEU A 14 15.10 34.24 19.55
CA LEU A 14 15.71 33.73 18.32
C LEU A 14 14.87 32.67 17.62
N LEU A 15 14.15 31.85 18.36
CA LEU A 15 13.47 30.66 17.83
C LEU A 15 11.94 30.80 17.78
N LYS A 16 11.42 31.98 18.15
CA LYS A 16 9.96 32.26 18.17
C LYS A 16 9.43 32.74 16.82
N GLY A 17 10.31 33.20 15.94
CA GLY A 17 9.94 33.88 14.71
C GLY A 17 9.55 35.37 14.95
N GLU A 18 9.20 36.06 13.86
CA GLU A 18 8.70 37.43 13.87
C GLU A 18 7.18 37.50 13.88
N ALA A 19 6.65 38.71 14.05
CA ALA A 19 5.23 38.97 13.96
C ALA A 19 4.66 38.64 12.58
N GLY A 20 3.44 38.12 12.57
CA GLY A 20 2.78 37.57 11.38
C GLY A 20 2.98 36.05 11.24
N THR A 21 2.19 35.48 10.36
CA THR A 21 2.20 34.02 10.13
C THR A 21 2.31 33.70 8.64
N LYS A 22 2.93 32.55 8.35
CA LYS A 22 2.98 31.95 7.02
C LYS A 22 2.39 30.54 7.09
N THR A 23 1.82 30.08 6.00
CA THR A 23 1.36 28.68 5.88
C THR A 23 2.46 27.85 5.23
N ILE A 24 2.81 26.73 5.85
CA ILE A 24 3.76 25.76 5.31
C ILE A 24 3.06 24.44 5.00
N ASN A 25 3.50 23.73 3.97
CA ASN A 25 3.06 22.38 3.67
C ASN A 25 3.85 21.38 4.52
N MET A 26 3.15 20.35 5.02
CA MET A 26 3.79 19.21 5.64
C MET A 26 4.38 18.31 4.55
N LYS A 27 5.34 17.47 4.90
CA LYS A 27 5.80 16.40 4.02
C LYS A 27 4.75 15.29 3.92
N ALA A 28 4.70 14.63 2.77
CA ALA A 28 3.88 13.42 2.61
C ALA A 28 4.61 12.21 3.22
N HIS A 29 3.83 11.32 3.83
CA HIS A 29 4.28 10.07 4.44
C HIS A 29 3.54 8.88 3.82
N ASP A 30 4.23 7.76 3.66
CA ASP A 30 3.70 6.52 3.09
C ASP A 30 3.03 5.59 4.12
N ALA A 31 2.98 6.00 5.38
CA ALA A 31 2.42 5.21 6.49
C ALA A 31 3.08 3.82 6.68
N GLY A 32 4.33 3.67 6.26
CA GLY A 32 5.05 2.39 6.30
C GLY A 32 4.50 1.33 5.33
N LEU A 33 3.69 1.74 4.35
CA LEU A 33 3.18 0.86 3.30
C LEU A 33 4.25 0.63 2.22
N LYS A 34 4.23 -0.55 1.63
CA LYS A 34 5.09 -0.86 0.50
C LYS A 34 4.56 -0.24 -0.78
N GLY A 35 5.39 0.55 -1.45
CA GLY A 35 5.02 1.28 -2.65
C GLY A 35 5.99 2.40 -2.97
N THR A 36 5.59 3.26 -3.89
CA THR A 36 6.38 4.43 -4.31
C THR A 36 5.62 5.71 -3.98
N LEU A 37 6.24 6.57 -3.18
CA LEU A 37 5.77 7.91 -2.85
C LEU A 37 6.50 8.94 -3.70
N THR A 38 5.76 9.78 -4.41
CA THR A 38 6.29 10.86 -5.25
C THR A 38 5.68 12.18 -4.82
N ASP A 39 6.51 13.14 -4.42
CA ASP A 39 6.09 14.51 -4.15
C ASP A 39 5.85 15.25 -5.47
N ASN A 40 4.69 15.86 -5.64
CA ASN A 40 4.32 16.60 -6.85
C ASN A 40 4.77 18.08 -6.81
N GLY A 41 5.27 18.57 -5.67
CA GLY A 41 5.79 19.93 -5.49
C GLY A 41 4.72 21.01 -5.33
N ASP A 42 3.43 20.66 -5.41
CA ASP A 42 2.28 21.58 -5.32
C ASP A 42 1.51 21.47 -3.98
N GLY A 43 2.09 20.80 -3.00
CA GLY A 43 1.41 20.46 -1.75
C GLY A 43 0.56 19.19 -1.87
N THR A 44 0.80 18.40 -2.91
CA THR A 44 0.24 17.06 -3.07
C THR A 44 1.35 16.04 -3.33
N ALA A 45 1.06 14.78 -3.07
CA ALA A 45 1.93 13.67 -3.42
C ALA A 45 1.10 12.53 -4.02
N THR A 46 1.75 11.67 -4.78
CA THR A 46 1.16 10.45 -5.32
C THR A 46 1.82 9.26 -4.67
N PHE A 47 1.04 8.38 -4.07
CA PHE A 47 1.51 7.10 -3.55
C PHE A 47 0.92 5.96 -4.40
N VAL A 48 1.79 5.11 -4.93
CA VAL A 48 1.40 3.91 -5.68
C VAL A 48 1.84 2.71 -4.89
N MET A 49 0.87 1.98 -4.34
CA MET A 49 1.11 0.78 -3.58
C MET A 49 1.60 -0.36 -4.49
N ASP A 50 2.47 -1.21 -3.99
CA ASP A 50 2.89 -2.41 -4.72
C ASP A 50 1.68 -3.26 -5.11
N THR A 51 1.73 -3.85 -6.31
CA THR A 51 0.61 -4.66 -6.82
C THR A 51 0.33 -5.84 -5.89
N LEU A 52 -0.91 -5.94 -5.42
CA LEU A 52 -1.38 -7.03 -4.59
C LEU A 52 -2.00 -8.13 -5.44
N ASN A 53 -1.58 -9.37 -5.23
CA ASN A 53 -2.14 -10.55 -5.87
C ASN A 53 -2.76 -11.49 -4.84
N ALA A 54 -3.70 -12.31 -5.27
CA ALA A 54 -4.27 -13.35 -4.42
C ALA A 54 -3.18 -14.22 -3.79
N GLY A 55 -3.27 -14.43 -2.48
CA GLY A 55 -2.28 -15.17 -1.68
C GLY A 55 -1.10 -14.33 -1.17
N ASP A 56 -0.92 -13.09 -1.61
CA ASP A 56 0.14 -12.22 -1.10
C ASP A 56 -0.14 -11.83 0.35
N LYS A 57 0.95 -11.66 1.11
CA LYS A 57 0.90 -11.13 2.48
C LYS A 57 1.25 -9.66 2.48
N VAL A 58 0.44 -8.85 3.12
CA VAL A 58 0.62 -7.40 3.24
C VAL A 58 0.48 -6.96 4.69
N SER A 59 1.33 -6.05 5.13
CA SER A 59 1.20 -5.40 6.43
C SER A 59 0.57 -4.03 6.24
N ILE A 60 -0.55 -3.78 6.91
CA ILE A 60 -1.27 -2.50 6.87
C ILE A 60 -1.65 -2.14 8.30
N GLY A 61 -1.24 -0.96 8.73
CA GLY A 61 -1.54 -0.51 10.07
C GLY A 61 -1.04 -1.46 11.16
N GLY A 62 0.18 -2.00 11.02
CA GLY A 62 0.78 -2.93 11.98
C GLY A 62 0.16 -4.33 12.02
N LYS A 63 -0.86 -4.62 11.19
CA LYS A 63 -1.50 -5.93 11.07
C LYS A 63 -1.11 -6.62 9.76
N ASN A 64 -0.86 -7.91 9.85
CA ASN A 64 -0.56 -8.73 8.68
C ASN A 64 -1.85 -9.33 8.12
N TYR A 65 -2.08 -9.11 6.82
CA TYR A 65 -3.20 -9.65 6.08
C TYR A 65 -2.73 -10.54 4.95
N THR A 66 -3.57 -11.49 4.56
CA THR A 66 -3.41 -12.27 3.33
C THR A 66 -4.46 -11.82 2.34
N ILE A 67 -4.06 -11.53 1.11
CA ILE A 67 -5.02 -11.16 0.05
C ILE A 67 -5.79 -12.40 -0.38
N GLY A 68 -7.08 -12.39 -0.13
CA GLY A 68 -7.99 -13.46 -0.50
C GLY A 68 -8.18 -13.50 -2.03
N ALA A 69 -8.27 -14.71 -2.57
CA ALA A 69 -8.58 -14.92 -3.97
C ALA A 69 -10.09 -14.83 -4.23
N THR A 70 -10.45 -14.42 -5.42
CA THR A 70 -11.80 -14.55 -5.97
C THR A 70 -11.89 -15.81 -6.82
N THR A 71 -13.08 -16.20 -7.23
CA THR A 71 -13.27 -17.28 -8.23
C THR A 71 -12.58 -16.94 -9.55
N THR A 72 -12.49 -15.64 -9.91
CA THR A 72 -11.74 -15.20 -11.08
C THR A 72 -10.25 -15.52 -10.93
N ASP A 73 -9.64 -15.24 -9.78
CA ASP A 73 -8.22 -15.52 -9.55
C ASP A 73 -7.91 -17.03 -9.63
N THR A 74 -8.82 -17.90 -9.14
CA THR A 74 -8.66 -19.35 -9.26
C THR A 74 -8.80 -19.82 -10.71
N ASN A 75 -9.71 -19.23 -11.48
CA ASN A 75 -9.88 -19.50 -12.89
C ASN A 75 -8.65 -19.07 -13.70
N ASP A 76 -8.12 -17.88 -13.44
CA ASP A 76 -6.90 -17.38 -14.08
C ASP A 76 -5.69 -18.28 -13.79
N LEU A 77 -5.61 -18.85 -12.57
CA LEU A 77 -4.56 -19.79 -12.22
C LEU A 77 -4.68 -21.10 -13.00
N ILE A 78 -5.92 -21.62 -13.20
CA ILE A 78 -6.19 -22.78 -14.03
C ILE A 78 -5.82 -22.49 -15.49
N ASP A 79 -6.24 -21.35 -16.04
CA ASP A 79 -5.93 -20.95 -17.42
C ASP A 79 -4.43 -20.80 -17.64
N LYS A 80 -3.74 -20.18 -16.70
CA LYS A 80 -2.28 -20.04 -16.76
C LYS A 80 -1.57 -21.40 -16.74
N ALA A 81 -2.06 -22.34 -15.94
CA ALA A 81 -1.51 -23.70 -15.93
C ALA A 81 -1.80 -24.42 -17.23
N ALA A 82 -2.97 -24.22 -17.83
CA ALA A 82 -3.37 -24.85 -19.08
C ALA A 82 -2.62 -24.27 -20.30
N ALA A 83 -2.40 -22.96 -20.33
CA ALA A 83 -1.80 -22.26 -21.48
C ALA A 83 -0.32 -22.60 -21.72
N THR A 84 0.43 -23.00 -20.71
CA THR A 84 1.89 -23.13 -20.80
C THR A 84 2.37 -24.42 -21.47
N GLY A 85 1.51 -25.26 -22.06
CA GLY A 85 1.90 -26.43 -22.85
C GLY A 85 2.78 -27.47 -22.15
N ALA A 86 3.17 -27.21 -20.92
CA ALA A 86 3.89 -28.14 -20.06
C ALA A 86 2.86 -28.80 -19.15
N GLU A 87 2.99 -30.10 -19.03
CA GLU A 87 2.25 -31.02 -18.17
C GLU A 87 2.16 -30.50 -16.74
N LYS A 88 1.27 -29.56 -16.52
CA LYS A 88 1.10 -29.00 -15.20
C LYS A 88 -0.17 -29.54 -14.58
N ASP A 89 0.05 -30.38 -13.60
CA ASP A 89 -1.00 -30.93 -12.78
C ASP A 89 -1.73 -29.80 -12.04
N ILE A 90 -3.03 -29.92 -11.90
CA ILE A 90 -3.88 -29.00 -11.19
C ILE A 90 -4.54 -29.73 -10.03
N THR A 91 -4.38 -29.23 -8.82
CA THR A 91 -5.09 -29.76 -7.66
C THR A 91 -6.26 -28.85 -7.30
N ILE A 92 -7.47 -29.40 -7.16
CA ILE A 92 -8.66 -28.69 -6.74
C ILE A 92 -9.25 -29.41 -5.52
N ASN A 93 -9.37 -28.69 -4.41
CA ASN A 93 -9.89 -29.23 -3.14
C ASN A 93 -9.20 -30.56 -2.73
N GLY A 94 -7.87 -30.61 -2.90
CA GLY A 94 -7.05 -31.80 -2.60
C GLY A 94 -7.12 -32.92 -3.63
N LYS A 95 -7.91 -32.81 -4.70
CA LYS A 95 -7.98 -33.78 -5.80
C LYS A 95 -7.01 -33.35 -6.90
N LEU A 96 -6.05 -34.21 -7.19
CA LEU A 96 -5.05 -33.98 -8.23
C LEU A 96 -5.62 -34.39 -9.61
N TYR A 97 -5.56 -33.47 -10.56
CA TYR A 97 -5.88 -33.66 -11.97
C TYR A 97 -4.58 -33.61 -12.78
N LYS A 98 -4.18 -34.75 -13.36
CA LYS A 98 -2.98 -34.88 -14.18
C LYS A 98 -3.28 -34.57 -15.63
N PHE A 99 -2.46 -33.70 -16.22
CA PHE A 99 -2.56 -33.40 -17.64
C PHE A 99 -1.93 -34.49 -18.48
N ILE A 100 -2.68 -35.02 -19.45
CA ILE A 100 -2.19 -35.95 -20.46
C ILE A 100 -2.28 -35.26 -21.81
N ARG A 101 -1.15 -35.19 -22.49
CA ARG A 101 -1.10 -34.66 -23.85
C ARG A 101 -1.75 -35.68 -24.80
N GLY A 102 -2.76 -35.30 -25.55
CA GLY A 102 -3.28 -36.04 -26.66
C GLY A 102 -2.21 -36.19 -27.76
N VAL A 103 -2.23 -37.26 -28.50
CA VAL A 103 -1.31 -37.49 -29.60
C VAL A 103 -1.66 -36.50 -30.74
N ALA A 104 -0.80 -35.54 -31.00
CA ALA A 104 -0.97 -34.58 -32.10
C ALA A 104 -0.95 -35.36 -33.44
N GLY A 105 -1.99 -35.18 -34.27
CA GLY A 105 -2.07 -35.80 -35.61
C GLY A 105 -2.47 -37.27 -35.64
N GLY A 106 -2.84 -37.85 -34.52
CA GLY A 106 -3.41 -39.20 -34.45
C GLY A 106 -4.91 -39.15 -34.72
N ASP A 107 -5.35 -40.01 -35.63
CA ASP A 107 -6.74 -40.36 -35.82
C ASP A 107 -7.40 -40.57 -34.45
N ASP A 108 -8.37 -39.71 -34.07
CA ASP A 108 -9.17 -39.85 -32.83
C ASP A 108 -9.94 -41.21 -32.81
N SER A 109 -9.92 -41.95 -33.93
CA SER A 109 -10.44 -43.30 -34.08
C SER A 109 -9.51 -44.38 -33.56
N ALA A 110 -8.26 -44.09 -33.21
CA ALA A 110 -7.36 -45.08 -32.60
C ALA A 110 -7.86 -45.41 -31.19
N ALA A 111 -8.62 -46.47 -31.11
CA ALA A 111 -9.38 -46.96 -29.95
C ALA A 111 -8.55 -47.19 -28.67
N ASP A 112 -7.23 -46.98 -28.71
CA ASP A 112 -6.31 -47.36 -27.64
C ASP A 112 -5.55 -46.20 -26.96
N LYS A 113 -5.81 -44.93 -27.35
CA LYS A 113 -5.08 -43.78 -26.80
C LYS A 113 -5.99 -42.85 -25.99
N PRO A 114 -5.53 -42.34 -24.86
CA PRO A 114 -6.30 -41.37 -24.08
C PRO A 114 -6.45 -40.04 -24.85
N LYS A 115 -7.63 -39.43 -24.80
CA LYS A 115 -7.82 -38.06 -25.29
C LYS A 115 -6.96 -37.10 -24.48
N GLY A 116 -6.44 -36.06 -25.12
CA GLY A 116 -5.74 -35.00 -24.42
C GLY A 116 -6.65 -34.30 -23.41
N GLY A 117 -6.11 -33.97 -22.23
CA GLY A 117 -6.86 -33.27 -21.17
C GLY A 117 -6.46 -33.67 -19.76
N TYR A 118 -7.28 -33.28 -18.81
CA TYR A 118 -7.04 -33.53 -17.38
C TYR A 118 -7.80 -34.76 -16.89
N TYR A 119 -7.09 -35.65 -16.23
CA TYR A 119 -7.66 -36.85 -15.62
C TYR A 119 -7.42 -36.82 -14.12
N LEU A 120 -8.44 -37.20 -13.34
CA LEU A 120 -8.27 -37.39 -11.89
C LEU A 120 -7.17 -38.44 -11.64
N ASP A 121 -6.28 -38.13 -10.70
CA ASP A 121 -5.22 -39.09 -10.33
C ASP A 121 -5.84 -40.40 -9.80
N GLY A 122 -5.23 -41.52 -10.16
CA GLY A 122 -5.75 -42.85 -9.84
C GLY A 122 -6.74 -43.44 -10.86
N VAL A 123 -7.15 -42.67 -11.90
CA VAL A 123 -7.96 -43.21 -12.99
C VAL A 123 -7.09 -44.17 -13.84
N VAL A 124 -7.39 -45.45 -13.79
CA VAL A 124 -6.64 -46.50 -14.47
C VAL A 124 -7.05 -46.60 -15.95
N ASP A 125 -8.35 -46.59 -16.22
CA ASP A 125 -8.90 -46.65 -17.59
C ASP A 125 -9.15 -45.23 -18.13
N LYS A 126 -8.09 -44.59 -18.63
CA LYS A 126 -8.16 -43.26 -19.23
C LYS A 126 -8.82 -43.23 -20.61
N LYS A 127 -8.94 -44.37 -21.24
CA LYS A 127 -9.57 -44.55 -22.55
C LYS A 127 -11.09 -44.34 -22.45
N ASN A 128 -11.72 -44.95 -21.43
CA ASN A 128 -13.15 -44.93 -21.24
C ASN A 128 -13.59 -43.83 -20.22
N SER A 129 -12.62 -43.14 -19.63
CA SER A 129 -12.89 -42.01 -18.70
C SER A 129 -12.85 -40.69 -19.47
N PRO A 130 -13.84 -39.79 -19.27
CA PRO A 130 -13.82 -38.49 -19.91
C PRO A 130 -12.66 -37.63 -19.39
N ALA A 131 -11.80 -37.16 -20.31
CA ALA A 131 -10.86 -36.09 -19.99
C ALA A 131 -11.62 -34.79 -19.69
N LYS A 132 -11.15 -34.05 -18.71
CA LYS A 132 -11.69 -32.73 -18.42
C LYS A 132 -10.89 -31.65 -19.15
N THR A 133 -11.59 -30.65 -19.65
CA THR A 133 -11.00 -29.40 -20.15
C THR A 133 -10.67 -28.45 -19.00
N ALA A 134 -9.87 -27.43 -19.28
CA ALA A 134 -9.64 -26.36 -18.33
C ALA A 134 -10.97 -25.69 -17.87
N ASP A 135 -11.91 -25.48 -18.79
CA ASP A 135 -13.21 -24.88 -18.48
C ASP A 135 -14.06 -25.77 -17.57
N GLU A 136 -14.02 -27.08 -17.74
CA GLU A 136 -14.68 -28.02 -16.82
C GLU A 136 -14.02 -28.02 -15.44
N LEU A 137 -12.70 -27.83 -15.35
CA LEU A 137 -12.00 -27.65 -14.07
C LEU A 137 -12.37 -26.34 -13.37
N LYS A 138 -12.54 -25.23 -14.13
CA LYS A 138 -13.06 -23.97 -13.58
C LYS A 138 -14.47 -24.16 -13.01
N GLY A 139 -15.32 -24.96 -13.66
CA GLY A 139 -16.65 -25.31 -13.14
C GLY A 139 -16.61 -26.10 -11.82
N ILE A 140 -15.50 -26.77 -11.50
CA ILE A 140 -15.27 -27.46 -10.22
C ILE A 140 -14.68 -26.50 -9.17
N ALA A 141 -13.88 -25.53 -9.60
CA ALA A 141 -13.23 -24.53 -8.75
C ALA A 141 -14.21 -23.38 -8.39
N VAL A 142 -15.29 -23.73 -7.70
CA VAL A 142 -16.31 -22.78 -7.24
C VAL A 142 -15.89 -22.01 -5.99
N ASP A 143 -16.73 -21.11 -5.53
CA ASP A 143 -16.52 -20.32 -4.32
C ASP A 143 -16.07 -21.17 -3.11
N GLY A 144 -14.99 -20.76 -2.48
CA GLY A 144 -14.37 -21.46 -1.35
C GLY A 144 -13.44 -22.60 -1.75
N SER A 145 -13.27 -22.88 -3.05
CA SER A 145 -12.35 -23.92 -3.51
C SER A 145 -10.89 -23.51 -3.38
N THR A 146 -10.04 -24.48 -2.99
CA THR A 146 -8.58 -24.33 -3.04
C THR A 146 -8.07 -24.90 -4.36
N VAL A 147 -7.31 -24.11 -5.10
CA VAL A 147 -6.66 -24.47 -6.35
C VAL A 147 -5.15 -24.34 -6.19
N SER A 148 -4.44 -25.41 -6.50
CA SER A 148 -2.97 -25.42 -6.56
C SER A 148 -2.53 -25.77 -7.97
N ALA A 149 -1.78 -24.88 -8.60
CA ALA A 149 -1.23 -25.07 -9.95
C ALA A 149 -0.02 -24.15 -10.15
N ALA A 150 0.90 -24.53 -11.02
CA ALA A 150 2.07 -23.73 -11.37
C ALA A 150 2.90 -23.25 -10.15
N GLY A 151 2.97 -24.05 -9.09
CA GLY A 151 3.70 -23.73 -7.87
C GLY A 151 3.01 -22.70 -6.97
N LYS A 152 1.77 -22.33 -7.24
CA LYS A 152 0.96 -21.43 -6.43
C LYS A 152 -0.30 -22.16 -5.93
N GLU A 153 -0.66 -21.90 -4.67
CA GLU A 153 -1.91 -22.37 -4.08
C GLU A 153 -2.72 -21.17 -3.60
N ILE A 154 -3.99 -21.11 -3.99
CA ILE A 154 -4.93 -20.06 -3.57
C ILE A 154 -6.29 -20.68 -3.23
N THR A 155 -6.97 -20.09 -2.25
CA THR A 155 -8.33 -20.48 -1.90
C THR A 155 -9.26 -19.30 -2.21
N SER A 156 -10.27 -19.52 -3.06
CA SER A 156 -11.25 -18.48 -3.33
C SER A 156 -12.10 -18.21 -2.09
N MET A 157 -12.40 -16.93 -1.88
CA MET A 157 -13.36 -16.50 -0.87
C MET A 157 -14.78 -16.80 -1.37
N LYS A 158 -15.71 -17.02 -0.47
CA LYS A 158 -17.14 -17.09 -0.82
C LYS A 158 -17.64 -15.73 -1.31
N ALA A 159 -18.63 -15.71 -2.19
CA ALA A 159 -19.18 -14.48 -2.73
C ALA A 159 -19.64 -13.48 -1.64
N ALA A 160 -20.21 -13.96 -0.55
CA ALA A 160 -20.60 -13.13 0.59
C ALA A 160 -19.40 -12.47 1.28
N ASP A 161 -18.26 -13.20 1.42
CA ASP A 161 -17.03 -12.71 2.01
C ASP A 161 -16.35 -11.68 1.08
N VAL A 162 -16.39 -11.91 -0.22
CA VAL A 162 -15.89 -10.94 -1.23
C VAL A 162 -16.66 -9.63 -1.13
N THR A 163 -17.99 -9.69 -1.00
CA THR A 163 -18.82 -8.50 -0.83
C THR A 163 -18.53 -7.79 0.50
N ALA A 164 -18.32 -8.54 1.58
CA ALA A 164 -17.93 -7.98 2.88
C ALA A 164 -16.50 -7.46 2.93
N GLY A 165 -15.66 -7.88 1.98
CA GLY A 165 -14.24 -7.53 1.92
C GLY A 165 -13.34 -8.31 2.88
N VAL A 166 -13.92 -9.20 3.71
CA VAL A 166 -13.23 -9.94 4.76
C VAL A 166 -13.82 -11.35 4.84
N LYS A 167 -12.95 -12.36 5.01
CA LYS A 167 -13.38 -13.74 5.17
C LYS A 167 -14.05 -13.94 6.53
N SER A 168 -15.26 -14.52 6.53
CA SER A 168 -16.13 -14.62 7.71
C SER A 168 -15.53 -15.42 8.88
N ASN A 169 -14.69 -16.40 8.60
CA ASN A 169 -14.06 -17.25 9.61
C ASN A 169 -12.56 -16.93 9.83
N ASP A 170 -12.02 -15.93 9.14
CA ASP A 170 -10.63 -15.49 9.28
C ASP A 170 -10.48 -14.02 8.86
N SER A 171 -10.50 -13.13 9.81
CA SER A 171 -10.41 -11.68 9.60
C SER A 171 -9.05 -11.21 9.10
N THR A 172 -8.04 -12.08 9.03
CA THR A 172 -6.74 -11.77 8.45
C THR A 172 -6.72 -11.98 6.93
N VAL A 173 -7.72 -12.65 6.36
CA VAL A 173 -7.89 -12.80 4.92
C VAL A 173 -8.89 -11.75 4.43
N ILE A 174 -8.40 -10.82 3.61
CA ILE A 174 -9.17 -9.68 3.10
C ILE A 174 -9.08 -9.58 1.58
N THR A 175 -10.09 -8.97 0.97
CA THR A 175 -10.04 -8.69 -0.46
C THR A 175 -8.99 -7.60 -0.77
N LYS A 176 -8.51 -7.57 -2.00
CA LYS A 176 -7.64 -6.52 -2.53
C LYS A 176 -8.26 -5.12 -2.35
N ALA A 177 -9.55 -4.98 -2.63
CA ALA A 177 -10.26 -3.72 -2.43
C ALA A 177 -10.27 -3.27 -0.95
N LYS A 178 -10.46 -4.22 -0.03
CA LYS A 178 -10.40 -3.94 1.41
C LYS A 178 -8.99 -3.56 1.87
N ALA A 179 -7.96 -4.19 1.31
CA ALA A 179 -6.57 -3.81 1.59
C ALA A 179 -6.30 -2.36 1.18
N TYR A 180 -6.75 -1.93 0.01
CA TYR A 180 -6.61 -0.55 -0.43
C TYR A 180 -7.43 0.44 0.41
N GLU A 181 -8.63 0.06 0.84
CA GLU A 181 -9.43 0.89 1.76
C GLU A 181 -8.69 1.09 3.10
N LEU A 182 -8.09 0.04 3.65
CA LEU A 182 -7.30 0.12 4.87
C LEU A 182 -6.03 0.97 4.65
N ALA A 183 -5.31 0.75 3.56
CA ALA A 183 -4.13 1.54 3.21
C ALA A 183 -4.46 3.04 3.10
N LYS A 184 -5.58 3.39 2.48
CA LYS A 184 -6.06 4.78 2.39
C LYS A 184 -6.28 5.42 3.76
N LYS A 185 -6.83 4.67 4.71
CA LYS A 185 -7.03 5.15 6.10
C LYS A 185 -5.71 5.40 6.81
N GLU A 186 -4.75 4.49 6.65
CA GLU A 186 -3.43 4.62 7.27
C GLU A 186 -2.64 5.79 6.65
N LEU A 187 -2.69 5.95 5.32
CA LEU A 187 -2.11 7.11 4.63
C LEU A 187 -2.69 8.43 5.15
N LEU A 188 -4.01 8.50 5.33
CA LEU A 188 -4.66 9.69 5.88
C LEU A 188 -4.18 9.97 7.30
N ALA A 189 -4.17 8.96 8.18
CA ALA A 189 -3.73 9.10 9.56
C ALA A 189 -2.28 9.60 9.67
N ALA A 190 -1.38 9.07 8.84
CA ALA A 190 0.01 9.50 8.81
C ALA A 190 0.16 10.95 8.33
N ASN A 191 -0.62 11.36 7.33
CA ASN A 191 -0.52 12.70 6.72
C ASN A 191 -1.32 13.78 7.47
N GLN A 192 -2.11 13.41 8.47
CA GLN A 192 -2.76 14.36 9.39
C GLN A 192 -1.81 14.88 10.48
N ILE A 193 -0.66 14.25 10.68
CA ILE A 193 0.33 14.70 11.67
C ILE A 193 0.88 16.05 11.23
N GLY A 194 0.90 17.02 12.14
CA GLY A 194 1.34 18.39 11.85
C GLY A 194 0.31 19.25 11.11
N ASP A 195 -0.80 18.69 10.64
CA ASP A 195 -1.86 19.43 9.95
C ASP A 195 -2.70 20.24 10.95
N THR A 196 -2.36 21.51 11.13
CA THR A 196 -3.12 22.41 12.01
C THR A 196 -4.28 23.09 11.30
N LYS A 197 -4.38 22.95 9.96
CA LYS A 197 -5.46 23.53 9.15
C LYS A 197 -6.56 22.52 8.80
N GLY A 198 -6.34 21.22 9.05
CA GLY A 198 -7.32 20.17 8.75
C GLY A 198 -7.56 19.98 7.25
N VAL A 199 -6.53 20.12 6.43
CA VAL A 199 -6.64 20.02 4.95
C VAL A 199 -6.08 18.71 4.40
N ALA A 200 -5.42 17.91 5.24
CA ALA A 200 -4.89 16.62 4.81
C ALA A 200 -6.01 15.72 4.31
N ALA A 201 -5.83 15.17 3.12
CA ALA A 201 -6.79 14.27 2.48
C ALA A 201 -6.06 13.21 1.66
N VAL A 202 -6.69 12.06 1.49
CA VAL A 202 -6.21 10.99 0.61
C VAL A 202 -7.36 10.55 -0.27
N ASP A 203 -7.18 10.66 -1.57
CA ASP A 203 -8.14 10.28 -2.59
C ASP A 203 -7.55 9.21 -3.51
N ASP A 204 -8.42 8.48 -4.23
CA ASP A 204 -7.95 7.56 -5.26
C ASP A 204 -7.39 8.38 -6.44
N ALA A 205 -6.17 8.08 -6.88
CA ALA A 205 -5.51 8.84 -7.95
C ALA A 205 -5.93 8.40 -9.36
N GLY A 206 -6.53 7.22 -9.48
CA GLY A 206 -6.98 6.61 -10.73
C GLY A 206 -8.33 5.93 -10.59
N ALA A 207 -8.49 4.79 -11.26
CA ALA A 207 -9.67 3.94 -11.08
C ALA A 207 -9.76 3.47 -9.62
N LYS A 208 -10.97 3.41 -9.08
CA LYS A 208 -11.16 2.92 -7.71
C LYS A 208 -10.46 1.58 -7.50
N ALA A 209 -9.67 1.50 -6.43
CA ALA A 209 -8.99 0.28 -5.99
C ALA A 209 -7.91 -0.27 -6.94
N ASP A 210 -7.16 0.60 -7.62
CA ASP A 210 -5.95 0.22 -8.35
C ASP A 210 -4.67 0.30 -7.52
N GLY A 211 -4.76 0.82 -6.29
CA GLY A 211 -3.63 1.00 -5.37
C GLY A 211 -2.89 2.32 -5.54
N SER A 212 -3.41 3.23 -6.35
CA SER A 212 -2.86 4.58 -6.55
C SER A 212 -3.66 5.59 -5.75
N PHE A 213 -2.97 6.42 -4.96
CA PHE A 213 -3.57 7.41 -4.08
C PHE A 213 -2.96 8.78 -4.33
N LYS A 214 -3.82 9.80 -4.36
CA LYS A 214 -3.42 11.20 -4.31
C LYS A 214 -3.51 11.67 -2.86
N ILE A 215 -2.40 12.11 -2.30
CA ILE A 215 -2.29 12.66 -0.95
C ILE A 215 -2.26 14.17 -1.08
N THR A 216 -3.20 14.86 -0.44
CA THR A 216 -3.08 16.30 -0.15
C THR A 216 -2.38 16.43 1.18
N THR A 217 -1.22 17.08 1.20
CA THR A 217 -0.42 17.20 2.43
C THR A 217 -1.08 18.13 3.43
N GLY A 218 -0.91 17.85 4.71
CA GLY A 218 -1.32 18.74 5.78
C GLY A 218 -0.65 20.11 5.69
N LYS A 219 -1.25 21.11 6.30
CA LYS A 219 -0.71 22.48 6.37
C LYS A 219 -0.66 22.97 7.79
N ALA A 220 0.39 23.73 8.12
CA ALA A 220 0.49 24.41 9.39
C ALA A 220 0.63 25.91 9.20
N GLU A 221 0.01 26.67 10.09
CA GLU A 221 0.27 28.09 10.24
C GLU A 221 1.37 28.29 11.28
N VAL A 222 2.45 28.92 10.86
CA VAL A 222 3.66 29.10 11.64
C VAL A 222 4.08 30.56 11.64
N ALA A 223 4.82 30.99 12.66
CA ALA A 223 5.36 32.34 12.70
C ALA A 223 6.32 32.60 11.52
N ASN A 224 6.41 33.86 11.10
CA ASN A 224 7.40 34.25 10.11
C ASN A 224 8.82 34.03 10.64
N SER A 225 9.78 33.79 9.73
CA SER A 225 11.19 33.67 10.09
C SER A 225 11.72 35.01 10.66
N LEU A 226 12.50 34.93 11.73
CA LEU A 226 13.23 36.10 12.24
C LEU A 226 14.31 36.47 11.22
N SER A 227 14.34 37.69 10.77
CA SER A 227 15.32 38.20 9.81
C SER A 227 16.07 39.38 10.37
N PHE A 228 17.38 39.32 10.38
CA PHE A 228 18.22 40.45 10.77
C PHE A 228 19.49 40.55 9.93
N SER A 229 20.00 41.76 9.79
CA SER A 229 21.21 42.02 9.02
C SER A 229 22.37 42.33 9.96
N LEU A 230 23.45 41.58 9.83
CA LEU A 230 24.71 41.79 10.55
C LEU A 230 25.65 42.61 9.65
N HIS A 231 26.20 43.68 10.18
CA HIS A 231 27.22 44.44 9.50
C HIS A 231 28.57 43.74 9.68
N VAL A 232 29.25 43.41 8.59
CA VAL A 232 30.51 42.63 8.57
C VAL A 232 31.60 43.37 7.78
N GLY A 233 32.11 44.44 8.29
CA GLY A 233 33.16 45.20 7.63
C GLY A 233 33.46 46.49 8.34
N ALA A 234 34.60 47.11 7.97
CA ALA A 234 35.06 48.36 8.59
C ALA A 234 34.38 49.59 7.99
N ASP A 235 33.82 49.48 6.79
CA ASP A 235 33.22 50.60 6.07
C ASP A 235 31.69 50.60 6.20
N ALA A 236 31.07 51.77 6.29
CA ALA A 236 29.63 51.97 6.41
C ALA A 236 28.88 51.69 5.08
N ASP A 237 29.36 50.79 4.23
CA ASP A 237 28.73 50.45 2.98
C ASP A 237 27.57 49.47 3.21
N MET A 238 26.45 49.70 2.54
CA MET A 238 25.24 48.87 2.61
C MET A 238 25.47 47.46 2.05
N THR A 239 26.52 47.27 1.24
CA THR A 239 26.90 45.96 0.70
C THR A 239 27.62 45.07 1.73
N ASN A 240 28.10 45.63 2.82
CA ASN A 240 28.80 44.92 3.90
C ASN A 240 27.86 44.38 4.95
N LYS A 241 26.70 43.82 4.51
CA LYS A 241 25.70 43.20 5.41
C LYS A 241 25.45 41.75 5.03
N ILE A 242 25.49 40.89 6.04
CA ILE A 242 25.04 39.50 5.91
C ILE A 242 23.64 39.43 6.52
N GLN A 243 22.68 38.97 5.73
CA GLN A 243 21.33 38.69 6.19
C GLN A 243 21.26 37.30 6.79
N VAL A 244 20.78 37.20 8.00
CA VAL A 244 20.55 35.93 8.71
C VAL A 244 19.07 35.76 8.89
N ASN A 245 18.55 34.61 8.46
CA ASN A 245 17.17 34.21 8.67
C ASN A 245 17.14 32.99 9.60
N ILE A 246 16.34 33.06 10.63
CA ILE A 246 16.12 31.96 11.58
C ILE A 246 14.63 31.61 11.55
N ASP A 247 14.32 30.38 11.17
CA ASP A 247 12.95 29.89 11.18
C ASP A 247 12.48 29.66 12.63
N ALA A 248 11.18 29.83 12.84
CA ALA A 248 10.57 29.49 14.11
C ALA A 248 10.71 27.97 14.37
N MET A 249 11.03 27.60 15.60
CA MET A 249 11.26 26.21 15.99
C MET A 249 10.26 25.76 17.07
N ASP A 250 9.01 26.15 16.89
CA ASP A 250 7.91 25.60 17.70
C ASP A 250 7.40 24.27 17.11
N SER A 251 6.53 23.58 17.83
CA SER A 251 5.99 22.28 17.42
C SER A 251 5.21 22.33 16.10
N ALA A 252 4.59 23.47 15.77
CA ALA A 252 3.89 23.64 14.49
C ALA A 252 4.87 23.82 13.33
N SER A 253 5.91 24.65 13.52
CA SER A 253 6.97 24.86 12.52
C SER A 253 7.77 23.61 12.25
N LEU A 254 8.00 22.79 13.26
CA LEU A 254 8.66 21.50 13.14
C LEU A 254 7.76 20.40 12.56
N GLY A 255 6.44 20.64 12.45
CA GLY A 255 5.49 19.66 11.89
C GLY A 255 5.11 18.53 12.84
N ILE A 256 5.36 18.70 14.15
CA ILE A 256 5.09 17.68 15.17
C ILE A 256 3.91 18.06 16.10
N LYS A 257 3.21 19.14 15.80
CA LYS A 257 2.03 19.52 16.56
C LYS A 257 0.90 18.53 16.31
N GLY A 258 0.30 18.04 17.38
CA GLY A 258 -0.79 17.06 17.29
C GLY A 258 -0.32 15.60 17.24
N LEU A 259 0.99 15.33 17.45
CA LEU A 259 1.45 13.96 17.64
C LEU A 259 0.65 13.28 18.74
N ASN A 260 0.10 12.12 18.42
CA ASN A 260 -0.60 11.28 19.37
C ASN A 260 0.00 9.86 19.31
N VAL A 261 0.46 9.37 20.44
CA VAL A 261 1.00 8.00 20.58
C VAL A 261 0.07 7.10 21.40
N LYS A 262 -1.12 7.60 21.71
CA LYS A 262 -2.10 6.92 22.55
C LYS A 262 -3.17 6.26 21.68
N ASP A 263 -2.78 5.28 20.89
CA ASP A 263 -3.71 4.40 20.21
C ASP A 263 -3.43 2.94 20.59
N ASP A 264 -4.46 2.11 20.49
CA ASP A 264 -4.36 0.68 20.83
C ASP A 264 -3.62 -0.13 19.74
N SER A 265 -3.38 0.46 18.56
CA SER A 265 -2.73 -0.21 17.43
C SER A 265 -1.21 -0.04 17.41
N GLY A 266 -0.68 0.98 18.09
CA GLY A 266 0.72 1.39 17.99
C GLY A 266 1.10 2.10 16.69
N ASN A 267 0.16 2.29 15.76
CA ASN A 267 0.41 2.91 14.45
C ASN A 267 0.72 4.39 14.58
N ALA A 268 -0.01 5.10 15.45
CA ALA A 268 0.25 6.51 15.72
C ALA A 268 1.69 6.74 16.21
N ALA A 269 2.24 5.83 17.01
CA ALA A 269 3.64 5.87 17.43
C ALA A 269 4.60 5.66 16.25
N THR A 270 4.27 4.76 15.31
CA THR A 270 5.09 4.52 14.11
C THR A 270 5.11 5.76 13.21
N TYR A 271 3.96 6.37 12.95
CA TYR A 271 3.87 7.59 12.13
C TYR A 271 4.53 8.78 12.82
N ALA A 272 4.51 8.82 14.15
CA ALA A 272 5.22 9.83 14.93
C ALA A 272 6.74 9.79 14.70
N VAL A 273 7.32 8.61 14.47
CA VAL A 273 8.76 8.47 14.18
C VAL A 273 9.15 9.22 12.91
N ASP A 274 8.37 9.11 11.84
CA ASP A 274 8.64 9.80 10.57
C ASP A 274 8.54 11.31 10.74
N ALA A 275 7.49 11.79 11.41
CA ALA A 275 7.32 13.22 11.70
C ALA A 275 8.45 13.77 12.59
N ILE A 276 8.91 13.01 13.58
CA ILE A 276 10.04 13.40 14.43
C ILE A 276 11.34 13.40 13.63
N SER A 277 11.57 12.43 12.77
CA SER A 277 12.75 12.37 11.89
C SER A 277 12.80 13.60 10.98
N ASP A 278 11.67 14.00 10.39
CA ASP A 278 11.57 15.21 9.59
C ASP A 278 11.81 16.48 10.42
N ALA A 279 11.31 16.53 11.65
CA ALA A 279 11.56 17.65 12.57
C ALA A 279 13.06 17.78 12.90
N ILE A 280 13.74 16.67 13.18
CA ILE A 280 15.19 16.64 13.43
C ILE A 280 15.96 17.15 12.20
N SER A 281 15.51 16.81 11.01
CA SER A 281 16.17 17.25 9.76
C SER A 281 16.01 18.74 9.47
N LYS A 282 15.06 19.43 10.13
CA LYS A 282 14.85 20.87 10.01
C LYS A 282 15.72 21.68 10.99
N VAL A 283 16.18 21.06 12.06
CA VAL A 283 17.04 21.68 13.10
C VAL A 283 18.51 21.57 12.73
#